data_3446a627a38651bd180752e9fde353c1
#
_entry.id   3446a627a38651bd180752e9fde353c1
#
_cell.length_a   1.000
_cell.length_b   1.000
_cell.length_c   1.000
_cell.angle_alpha   90.00
_cell.angle_beta   90.00
_cell.angle_gamma   90.00
#
_symmetry.space_group_name_H-M   'P 1'
#
loop_
_entity.id
_entity.type
_entity.pdbx_description
1 polymer ?
#
loop_
_entity_poly.entity_id
_entity_poly.type
_entity_poly.pdbx_seq_one_letter_code
_entity_poly.pdbx_strand_id
1 'polypeptide(L)'
;LDEATDHVLYATLEDDMVENSRIYELRDEDGTPYVVSVLDNQRHFAGYLNQIWQLIRLSGVAVRHDRSAISANHHHYAMMLGVHDLGLTTLRPYGVADSSESSVLVLHESPKATPCDVQGMTDADMRHLMRYINTAHRRGFTHRNITQNALARLDDGTLFLCGWQNGDYASGSTNVALDKVELLSLFATVFGVERTVAAAREAWGDATLINLIPFVQKAAVPAATRALPGWDKTLLEQLRKTMSALAPEEVSESLEQVTLSRFNARSFFAITLLVIAVGVVLTQMKPNEMIKA
;
A
#
# COMPACT_ATOMS: atom_id res chain seq x y z
N LEU A 1 -21.88 -18.10 16.44
CA LEU A 1 -21.10 -17.32 15.48
C LEU A 1 -21.99 -17.15 14.25
N ASP A 2 -22.79 -16.08 14.27
CA ASP A 2 -23.54 -15.72 13.07
C ASP A 2 -22.58 -15.03 12.09
N GLU A 3 -22.47 -15.55 10.86
CA GLU A 3 -21.89 -14.84 9.74
C GLU A 3 -22.77 -13.62 9.47
N ALA A 4 -22.33 -12.46 9.91
CA ALA A 4 -23.11 -11.26 9.81
C ALA A 4 -23.21 -10.79 8.34
N THR A 5 -24.43 -10.60 7.93
CA THR A 5 -24.89 -10.27 6.58
C THR A 5 -24.93 -8.77 6.34
N ASP A 6 -23.85 -8.01 6.59
CA ASP A 6 -23.85 -6.61 6.16
C ASP A 6 -22.61 -6.30 5.29
N HIS A 7 -22.70 -6.63 4.00
CA HIS A 7 -21.65 -6.54 3.01
C HIS A 7 -21.04 -5.13 2.83
N VAL A 8 -21.68 -4.06 3.26
CA VAL A 8 -21.18 -2.69 3.08
C VAL A 8 -20.17 -2.30 4.15
N LEU A 9 -20.34 -2.79 5.38
CA LEU A 9 -19.40 -2.55 6.48
C LEU A 9 -18.07 -3.30 6.24
N TYR A 10 -18.16 -4.47 5.63
CA TYR A 10 -17.06 -5.38 5.40
C TYR A 10 -16.13 -4.95 4.26
N ALA A 11 -16.60 -4.27 3.23
CA ALA A 11 -15.76 -3.88 2.09
C ALA A 11 -14.59 -2.98 2.51
N THR A 12 -14.82 -2.00 3.40
CA THR A 12 -13.75 -1.14 3.91
C THR A 12 -12.91 -1.79 5.00
N LEU A 13 -13.48 -2.70 5.80
CA LEU A 13 -12.75 -3.46 6.81
C LEU A 13 -11.85 -4.53 6.19
N GLU A 14 -12.28 -5.18 5.10
CA GLU A 14 -11.44 -6.14 4.37
C GLU A 14 -10.20 -5.47 3.80
N ASP A 15 -10.32 -4.23 3.31
CA ASP A 15 -9.18 -3.45 2.80
C ASP A 15 -8.18 -3.06 3.90
N ASP A 16 -8.61 -3.02 5.16
CA ASP A 16 -7.77 -2.73 6.33
C ASP A 16 -7.20 -3.99 7.00
N MET A 17 -7.55 -5.19 6.54
CA MET A 17 -7.05 -6.44 7.12
C MET A 17 -5.95 -7.06 6.29
N VAL A 18 -5.12 -7.89 6.93
CA VAL A 18 -4.10 -8.66 6.22
C VAL A 18 -4.76 -9.58 5.21
N GLU A 19 -4.24 -9.61 3.99
CA GLU A 19 -4.76 -10.42 2.90
C GLU A 19 -4.97 -11.89 3.32
N ASN A 20 -6.11 -12.47 2.96
CA ASN A 20 -6.55 -13.82 3.30
C ASN A 20 -6.90 -14.06 4.78
N SER A 21 -7.02 -13.04 5.61
CA SER A 21 -7.59 -13.21 6.94
C SER A 21 -9.10 -13.46 6.89
N ARG A 22 -9.61 -14.14 7.93
CA ARG A 22 -11.05 -14.34 8.15
C ARG A 22 -11.52 -13.30 9.17
N ILE A 23 -12.58 -12.57 8.85
CA ILE A 23 -13.11 -11.49 9.67
C ILE A 23 -14.41 -11.96 10.34
N TYR A 24 -14.52 -11.69 11.64
CA TYR A 24 -15.69 -12.00 12.45
C TYR A 24 -16.07 -10.78 13.29
N GLU A 25 -17.37 -10.58 13.49
CA GLU A 25 -17.89 -9.70 14.54
C GLU A 25 -18.16 -10.52 15.79
N LEU A 26 -17.70 -10.01 16.92
CA LEU A 26 -17.96 -10.59 18.24
C LEU A 26 -18.54 -9.52 19.16
N ARG A 27 -19.33 -9.95 20.13
CA ARG A 27 -19.75 -9.10 21.25
C ARG A 27 -19.29 -9.76 22.53
N ASP A 28 -18.78 -8.93 23.45
CA ASP A 28 -18.46 -9.41 24.79
C ASP A 28 -19.74 -9.61 25.64
N GLU A 29 -19.55 -10.03 26.90
CA GLU A 29 -20.66 -10.27 27.84
C GLU A 29 -21.46 -9.00 28.14
N ASP A 30 -20.84 -7.82 28.03
CA ASP A 30 -21.47 -6.50 28.20
C ASP A 30 -22.13 -5.98 26.92
N GLY A 31 -22.04 -6.73 25.82
CA GLY A 31 -22.59 -6.38 24.51
C GLY A 31 -21.70 -5.45 23.68
N THR A 32 -20.47 -5.15 24.13
CA THR A 32 -19.51 -4.31 23.38
C THR A 32 -19.08 -5.03 22.11
N PRO A 33 -19.19 -4.40 20.93
CA PRO A 33 -18.83 -5.02 19.67
C PRO A 33 -17.32 -4.94 19.40
N TYR A 34 -16.79 -6.01 18.81
CA TYR A 34 -15.40 -6.13 18.37
C TYR A 34 -15.33 -6.74 16.97
N VAL A 35 -14.34 -6.33 16.20
CA VAL A 35 -13.95 -6.96 14.94
C VAL A 35 -12.72 -7.83 15.18
N VAL A 36 -12.80 -9.08 14.75
CA VAL A 36 -11.75 -10.09 14.96
C VAL A 36 -11.26 -10.60 13.61
N SER A 37 -9.97 -10.42 13.35
CA SER A 37 -9.30 -10.92 12.15
C SER A 37 -8.43 -12.12 12.52
N VAL A 38 -8.68 -13.27 11.90
CA VAL A 38 -7.95 -14.52 12.11
C VAL A 38 -7.11 -14.83 10.88
N LEU A 39 -5.80 -14.94 11.06
CA LEU A 39 -4.84 -15.24 10.01
C LEU A 39 -4.10 -16.55 10.33
N ASP A 40 -4.18 -17.53 9.42
CA ASP A 40 -3.49 -18.81 9.53
C ASP A 40 -2.21 -18.81 8.70
N ASN A 41 -1.14 -19.48 9.15
CA ASN A 41 0.13 -19.56 8.43
C ASN A 41 -0.01 -20.15 7.02
N GLN A 42 -0.90 -21.13 6.83
CA GLN A 42 -1.13 -21.73 5.50
C GLN A 42 -1.70 -20.72 4.50
N ARG A 43 -2.61 -19.84 4.94
CA ARG A 43 -3.21 -18.79 4.11
C ARG A 43 -2.26 -17.62 3.88
N HIS A 44 -1.43 -17.30 4.86
CA HIS A 44 -0.44 -16.23 4.77
C HIS A 44 0.64 -16.50 3.70
N PHE A 45 0.95 -17.76 3.43
CA PHE A 45 2.00 -18.12 2.46
C PHE A 45 1.73 -17.58 1.05
N ALA A 46 0.47 -17.49 0.63
CA ALA A 46 0.12 -16.91 -0.67
C ALA A 46 0.49 -15.41 -0.78
N GLY A 47 0.24 -14.62 0.28
CA GLY A 47 0.65 -13.22 0.36
C GLY A 47 2.16 -13.03 0.40
N TYR A 48 2.89 -13.95 1.05
CA TYR A 48 4.35 -13.94 1.12
C TYR A 48 5.04 -14.03 -0.25
N LEU A 49 4.49 -14.80 -1.18
CA LEU A 49 5.02 -14.86 -2.55
C LEU A 49 4.93 -13.51 -3.27
N ASN A 50 3.88 -12.74 -3.04
CA ASN A 50 3.75 -11.39 -3.60
C ASN A 50 4.80 -10.43 -3.00
N GLN A 51 5.08 -10.53 -1.70
CA GLN A 51 6.14 -9.75 -1.04
C GLN A 51 7.53 -10.08 -1.63
N ILE A 52 7.84 -11.38 -1.83
CA ILE A 52 9.07 -11.81 -2.51
C ILE A 52 9.16 -11.24 -3.92
N TRP A 53 8.05 -11.25 -4.67
CA TRP A 53 8.02 -10.70 -6.02
C TRP A 53 8.33 -9.18 -6.03
N GLN A 54 7.76 -8.42 -5.09
CA GLN A 54 8.07 -7.00 -4.93
C GLN A 54 9.53 -6.76 -4.58
N LEU A 55 10.11 -7.56 -3.69
CA LEU A 55 11.52 -7.48 -3.33
C LEU A 55 12.44 -7.69 -4.54
N ILE A 56 12.11 -8.69 -5.37
CA ILE A 56 12.89 -8.99 -6.58
C ILE A 56 12.78 -7.86 -7.60
N ARG A 57 11.61 -7.25 -7.71
CA ARG A 57 11.28 -6.25 -8.72
C ARG A 57 11.85 -4.86 -8.43
N LEU A 58 11.87 -4.44 -7.17
CA LEU A 58 12.22 -3.08 -6.78
C LEU A 58 13.61 -3.01 -6.12
N SER A 59 14.39 -2.00 -6.47
CA SER A 59 15.68 -1.70 -5.84
C SER A 59 15.62 -0.40 -5.06
N GLY A 60 16.37 -0.32 -3.95
CA GLY A 60 16.40 0.87 -3.10
C GLY A 60 15.15 1.11 -2.26
N VAL A 61 14.18 0.20 -2.34
CA VAL A 61 12.94 0.23 -1.58
C VAL A 61 13.02 -0.82 -0.48
N ALA A 62 12.80 -0.42 0.76
CA ALA A 62 12.66 -1.37 1.86
C ALA A 62 11.32 -2.10 1.70
N VAL A 63 11.37 -3.40 1.45
CA VAL A 63 10.20 -4.27 1.40
C VAL A 63 10.17 -5.11 2.65
N ARG A 64 9.07 -5.03 3.40
CA ARG A 64 8.84 -5.84 4.58
C ARG A 64 8.59 -7.29 4.20
N HIS A 65 9.05 -8.21 5.04
CA HIS A 65 8.87 -9.65 4.88
C HIS A 65 8.26 -10.22 6.15
N ASP A 66 6.98 -10.51 6.11
CA ASP A 66 6.31 -11.23 7.18
C ASP A 66 6.39 -12.73 6.89
N ARG A 67 7.21 -13.44 7.65
CA ARG A 67 7.43 -14.88 7.47
C ARG A 67 6.34 -15.76 8.06
N SER A 68 5.46 -15.20 8.90
CA SER A 68 4.38 -15.93 9.57
C SER A 68 3.17 -15.05 9.77
N ALA A 69 2.00 -15.66 9.98
CA ALA A 69 0.76 -15.00 10.37
C ALA A 69 0.95 -14.16 11.64
N ILE A 70 1.71 -14.68 12.62
CA ILE A 70 2.05 -13.96 13.85
C ILE A 70 2.78 -12.66 13.54
N SER A 71 3.85 -12.72 12.75
CA SER A 71 4.62 -11.52 12.37
C SER A 71 3.77 -10.49 11.64
N ALA A 72 2.90 -10.94 10.72
CA ALA A 72 2.01 -10.08 9.96
C ALA A 72 1.00 -9.36 10.86
N ASN A 73 0.32 -10.08 11.76
CA ASN A 73 -0.65 -9.49 12.67
C ASN A 73 -0.03 -8.58 13.72
N HIS A 74 1.13 -8.93 14.28
CA HIS A 74 1.86 -8.05 15.21
C HIS A 74 2.30 -6.75 14.54
N HIS A 75 2.78 -6.82 13.30
CA HIS A 75 3.08 -5.61 12.56
C HIS A 75 1.82 -4.78 12.28
N HIS A 76 0.74 -5.43 11.81
CA HIS A 76 -0.53 -4.75 11.57
C HIS A 76 -1.06 -4.08 12.85
N TYR A 77 -1.03 -4.78 13.98
CA TYR A 77 -1.39 -4.20 15.28
C TYR A 77 -0.57 -2.95 15.61
N ALA A 78 0.75 -3.01 15.45
CA ALA A 78 1.64 -1.87 15.71
C ALA A 78 1.38 -0.70 14.75
N MET A 79 1.14 -0.98 13.46
CA MET A 79 0.76 0.03 12.46
C MET A 79 -0.56 0.70 12.84
N MET A 80 -1.61 -0.07 13.13
CA MET A 80 -2.93 0.45 13.48
C MET A 80 -2.88 1.28 14.76
N LEU A 81 -2.12 0.84 15.77
CA LEU A 81 -1.94 1.61 17.01
C LEU A 81 -1.31 2.98 16.71
N GLY A 82 -0.23 3.00 15.91
CA GLY A 82 0.47 4.25 15.58
C GLY A 82 -0.36 5.20 14.71
N VAL A 83 -1.06 4.71 13.69
CA VAL A 83 -1.89 5.56 12.84
C VAL A 83 -3.17 6.02 13.55
N HIS A 84 -3.72 5.20 14.48
CA HIS A 84 -4.83 5.60 15.33
C HIS A 84 -4.43 6.74 16.27
N ASP A 85 -3.28 6.65 16.94
CA ASP A 85 -2.77 7.70 17.83
C ASP A 85 -2.48 9.02 17.09
N LEU A 86 -2.28 8.96 15.77
CA LEU A 86 -2.15 10.15 14.92
C LEU A 86 -3.50 10.70 14.43
N GLY A 87 -4.61 10.03 14.76
CA GLY A 87 -5.95 10.38 14.28
C GLY A 87 -6.14 10.11 12.77
N LEU A 88 -5.38 9.19 12.20
CA LEU A 88 -5.41 8.85 10.77
C LEU A 88 -6.28 7.64 10.45
N THR A 89 -6.79 6.95 11.45
CA THR A 89 -7.79 5.88 11.30
C THR A 89 -8.75 5.89 12.47
N THR A 90 -9.94 5.39 12.24
CA THR A 90 -10.96 5.18 13.26
C THR A 90 -10.85 3.80 13.91
N LEU A 91 -10.15 2.86 13.24
CA LEU A 91 -9.92 1.52 13.76
C LEU A 91 -8.98 1.57 14.97
N ARG A 92 -9.47 1.15 16.12
CA ARG A 92 -8.70 1.09 17.37
C ARG A 92 -8.31 -0.35 17.68
N PRO A 93 -7.01 -0.70 17.66
CA PRO A 93 -6.61 -2.03 18.03
C PRO A 93 -6.86 -2.30 19.52
N TYR A 94 -7.40 -3.49 19.84
CA TYR A 94 -7.61 -3.96 21.21
C TYR A 94 -6.45 -4.86 21.66
N GLY A 95 -6.09 -5.85 20.83
CA GLY A 95 -5.02 -6.77 21.14
C GLY A 95 -4.74 -7.81 20.05
N VAL A 96 -3.68 -8.59 20.29
CA VAL A 96 -3.29 -9.73 19.46
C VAL A 96 -3.19 -10.95 20.35
N ALA A 97 -3.66 -12.10 19.86
CA ALA A 97 -3.50 -13.40 20.49
C ALA A 97 -2.97 -14.42 19.49
N ASP A 98 -1.98 -15.21 19.89
CA ASP A 98 -1.26 -16.12 19.02
C ASP A 98 -1.43 -17.57 19.44
N SER A 99 -1.45 -18.45 18.44
CA SER A 99 -1.25 -19.90 18.60
C SER A 99 -0.05 -20.35 17.76
N SER A 100 0.26 -21.66 17.75
CA SER A 100 1.37 -22.18 16.95
C SER A 100 1.23 -21.96 15.45
N GLU A 101 -0.01 -21.89 14.93
CA GLU A 101 -0.29 -21.88 13.49
C GLU A 101 -1.13 -20.69 13.02
N SER A 102 -1.67 -19.90 13.95
CA SER A 102 -2.55 -18.79 13.65
C SER A 102 -2.34 -17.62 14.59
N SER A 103 -2.71 -16.44 14.15
CA SER A 103 -2.73 -15.21 14.94
C SER A 103 -4.07 -14.52 14.78
N VAL A 104 -4.56 -13.95 15.87
CA VAL A 104 -5.85 -13.26 15.96
C VAL A 104 -5.58 -11.80 16.32
N LEU A 105 -6.04 -10.89 15.48
CA LEU A 105 -6.06 -9.46 15.75
C LEU A 105 -7.47 -9.05 16.13
N VAL A 106 -7.60 -8.37 17.28
CA VAL A 106 -8.88 -7.85 17.78
C VAL A 106 -8.87 -6.33 17.70
N LEU A 107 -9.92 -5.76 17.13
CA LEU A 107 -10.16 -4.34 17.01
C LEU A 107 -11.49 -3.97 17.66
N HIS A 108 -11.60 -2.76 18.21
CA HIS A 108 -12.90 -2.18 18.53
C HIS A 108 -13.68 -1.91 17.24
N GLU A 109 -15.00 -2.02 17.29
CA GLU A 109 -15.84 -1.61 16.17
C GLU A 109 -15.54 -0.15 15.78
N SER A 110 -15.49 0.09 14.47
CA SER A 110 -15.25 1.41 13.91
C SER A 110 -16.57 2.04 13.42
N PRO A 111 -16.65 3.38 13.37
CA PRO A 111 -17.71 4.06 12.65
C PRO A 111 -17.84 3.55 11.22
N LYS A 112 -19.06 3.54 10.69
CA LYS A 112 -19.33 3.15 9.30
C LYS A 112 -18.53 4.01 8.33
N ALA A 113 -17.91 3.34 7.38
CA ALA A 113 -17.18 3.98 6.29
C ALA A 113 -17.58 3.35 4.96
N THR A 114 -17.60 4.16 3.92
CA THR A 114 -17.90 3.72 2.55
C THR A 114 -16.70 3.96 1.65
N PRO A 115 -16.48 3.13 0.61
CA PRO A 115 -15.48 3.41 -0.41
C PRO A 115 -15.71 4.81 -1.01
N CYS A 116 -14.63 5.57 -1.18
CA CYS A 116 -14.73 6.92 -1.73
C CYS A 116 -14.92 6.87 -3.26
N ASP A 117 -15.95 7.57 -3.76
CA ASP A 117 -16.00 7.89 -5.19
C ASP A 117 -14.92 8.93 -5.53
N VAL A 118 -13.80 8.45 -6.05
CA VAL A 118 -12.66 9.31 -6.37
C VAL A 118 -13.00 10.35 -7.43
N GLN A 119 -13.89 10.03 -8.38
CA GLN A 119 -14.27 10.97 -9.45
C GLN A 119 -15.07 12.17 -8.93
N GLY A 120 -15.82 11.97 -7.86
CA GLY A 120 -16.58 13.02 -7.18
C GLY A 120 -15.78 13.90 -6.23
N MET A 121 -14.47 13.67 -6.07
CA MET A 121 -13.63 14.45 -5.15
C MET A 121 -13.39 15.88 -5.63
N THR A 122 -13.30 16.79 -4.67
CA THR A 122 -12.98 18.20 -4.88
C THR A 122 -11.47 18.47 -4.75
N ASP A 123 -11.03 19.67 -5.14
CA ASP A 123 -9.63 20.10 -4.89
C ASP A 123 -9.31 20.19 -3.39
N ALA A 124 -10.32 20.50 -2.56
CA ALA A 124 -10.18 20.49 -1.12
C ALA A 124 -9.93 19.07 -0.58
N ASP A 125 -10.62 18.06 -1.12
CA ASP A 125 -10.42 16.66 -0.78
C ASP A 125 -9.01 16.19 -1.17
N MET A 126 -8.53 16.54 -2.37
CA MET A 126 -7.17 16.22 -2.80
C MET A 126 -6.12 16.81 -1.84
N ARG A 127 -6.25 18.10 -1.51
CA ARG A 127 -5.33 18.76 -0.56
C ARG A 127 -5.44 18.16 0.84
N HIS A 128 -6.63 17.77 1.27
CA HIS A 128 -6.83 17.10 2.55
C HIS A 128 -6.02 15.80 2.60
N LEU A 129 -6.20 14.90 1.63
CA LEU A 129 -5.47 13.62 1.59
C LEU A 129 -3.96 13.80 1.46
N MET A 130 -3.50 14.81 0.72
CA MET A 130 -2.07 15.14 0.62
C MET A 130 -1.48 15.60 1.97
N ARG A 131 -2.23 16.37 2.76
CA ARG A 131 -1.82 16.78 4.12
C ARG A 131 -1.92 15.63 5.10
N TYR A 132 -2.95 14.82 4.97
CA TYR A 132 -3.19 13.63 5.77
C TYR A 132 -2.00 12.67 5.68
N ILE A 133 -1.59 12.29 4.47
CA ILE A 133 -0.42 11.39 4.31
C ILE A 133 0.87 12.03 4.80
N ASN A 134 1.02 13.35 4.68
CA ASN A 134 2.18 14.07 5.18
C ASN A 134 2.25 14.03 6.73
N THR A 135 1.11 13.93 7.42
CA THR A 135 1.06 13.72 8.87
C THR A 135 1.64 12.36 9.25
N ALA A 136 1.29 11.30 8.52
CA ALA A 136 1.87 9.97 8.69
C ALA A 136 3.40 9.98 8.43
N HIS A 137 3.82 10.57 7.32
CA HIS A 137 5.23 10.63 6.91
C HIS A 137 6.12 11.32 7.94
N ARG A 138 5.64 12.41 8.57
CA ARG A 138 6.39 13.12 9.63
C ARG A 138 6.66 12.27 10.86
N ARG A 139 5.91 11.19 11.06
CA ARG A 139 6.06 10.22 12.15
C ARG A 139 6.70 8.92 11.71
N GLY A 140 7.17 8.86 10.45
CA GLY A 140 7.85 7.70 9.88
C GLY A 140 6.93 6.60 9.35
N PHE A 141 5.60 6.82 9.33
CA PHE A 141 4.66 5.87 8.76
C PHE A 141 4.52 6.07 7.26
N THR A 142 4.51 4.98 6.49
CA THR A 142 4.21 4.95 5.05
C THR A 142 3.11 3.95 4.77
N HIS A 143 2.31 4.21 3.73
CA HIS A 143 1.15 3.38 3.37
C HIS A 143 1.49 2.26 2.40
N ARG A 144 2.33 2.54 1.40
CA ARG A 144 2.91 1.59 0.44
C ARG A 144 1.96 0.95 -0.58
N ASN A 145 0.70 1.35 -0.61
CA ASN A 145 -0.27 0.89 -1.62
C ASN A 145 -1.44 1.88 -1.74
N ILE A 146 -1.16 3.14 -2.12
CA ILE A 146 -2.20 4.15 -2.27
C ILE A 146 -2.85 4.00 -3.64
N THR A 147 -4.05 3.44 -3.64
CA THR A 147 -4.90 3.24 -4.80
C THR A 147 -6.29 3.83 -4.55
N GLN A 148 -7.14 3.84 -5.56
CA GLN A 148 -8.53 4.26 -5.38
C GLN A 148 -9.27 3.45 -4.30
N ASN A 149 -8.95 2.16 -4.15
CA ASN A 149 -9.59 1.27 -3.18
C ASN A 149 -9.14 1.56 -1.74
N ALA A 150 -8.00 2.23 -1.56
CA ALA A 150 -7.53 2.66 -0.25
C ALA A 150 -8.24 3.92 0.27
N LEU A 151 -9.10 4.56 -0.52
CA LEU A 151 -9.79 5.78 -0.15
C LEU A 151 -11.18 5.49 0.41
N ALA A 152 -11.44 5.93 1.63
CA ALA A 152 -12.74 5.77 2.27
C ALA A 152 -13.26 7.09 2.85
N ARG A 153 -14.57 7.16 3.04
CA ARG A 153 -15.28 8.30 3.60
C ARG A 153 -16.20 7.86 4.71
N LEU A 154 -16.14 8.54 5.85
CA LEU A 154 -17.09 8.38 6.94
C LEU A 154 -18.44 9.06 6.61
N ASP A 155 -19.48 8.72 7.36
CA ASP A 155 -20.84 9.32 7.21
C ASP A 155 -20.82 10.84 7.42
N ASP A 156 -19.89 11.37 8.20
CA ASP A 156 -19.70 12.82 8.40
C ASP A 156 -18.96 13.53 7.25
N GLY A 157 -18.56 12.77 6.22
CA GLY A 157 -17.82 13.27 5.07
C GLY A 157 -16.32 13.24 5.21
N THR A 158 -15.76 12.85 6.36
CA THR A 158 -14.31 12.78 6.58
C THR A 158 -13.65 11.73 5.67
N LEU A 159 -12.63 12.14 4.92
CA LEU A 159 -11.82 11.27 4.08
C LEU A 159 -10.62 10.72 4.85
N PHE A 160 -10.32 9.44 4.65
CA PHE A 160 -9.15 8.79 5.20
C PHE A 160 -8.64 7.65 4.28
N LEU A 161 -7.50 7.05 4.64
CA LEU A 161 -6.92 5.90 3.92
C LEU A 161 -7.13 4.63 4.73
N CYS A 162 -7.63 3.59 4.07
CA CYS A 162 -7.61 2.19 4.49
C CYS A 162 -6.35 1.50 3.95
N GLY A 163 -6.01 0.31 4.46
CA GLY A 163 -4.92 -0.49 3.89
C GLY A 163 -3.56 -0.28 4.56
N TRP A 164 -3.53 0.22 5.78
CA TRP A 164 -2.30 0.47 6.53
C TRP A 164 -1.49 -0.79 6.88
N GLN A 165 -2.08 -1.99 6.79
CA GLN A 165 -1.36 -3.26 6.97
C GLN A 165 -0.26 -3.48 5.93
N ASN A 166 -0.35 -2.81 4.77
CA ASN A 166 0.67 -2.84 3.73
C ASN A 166 1.84 -1.89 4.00
N GLY A 167 1.65 -0.98 4.93
CA GLY A 167 2.57 0.07 5.28
C GLY A 167 3.75 -0.38 6.13
N ASP A 168 4.53 0.59 6.55
CA ASP A 168 5.67 0.39 7.43
C ASP A 168 5.87 1.60 8.33
N TYR A 169 6.51 1.39 9.48
CA TYR A 169 6.95 2.44 10.39
C TYR A 169 8.48 2.58 10.35
N ALA A 170 9.00 3.70 10.80
CA ALA A 170 10.42 4.05 10.65
C ALA A 170 10.92 4.02 9.20
N SER A 171 10.05 4.37 8.26
CA SER A 171 10.29 4.33 6.82
C SER A 171 11.31 5.37 6.38
N GLY A 172 12.18 5.00 5.44
CA GLY A 172 13.15 5.89 4.81
C GLY A 172 12.51 6.87 3.82
N SER A 173 13.27 7.89 3.43
CA SER A 173 12.84 8.94 2.51
C SER A 173 12.35 8.43 1.15
N THR A 174 12.91 7.33 0.65
CA THR A 174 12.47 6.69 -0.60
C THR A 174 11.03 6.18 -0.50
N ASN A 175 10.66 5.51 0.61
CA ASN A 175 9.31 5.02 0.81
C ASN A 175 8.30 6.16 0.94
N VAL A 176 8.68 7.24 1.62
CA VAL A 176 7.90 8.49 1.71
C VAL A 176 7.68 9.11 0.32
N ALA A 177 8.72 9.15 -0.52
CA ALA A 177 8.61 9.64 -1.88
C ALA A 177 7.68 8.79 -2.74
N LEU A 178 7.75 7.45 -2.59
CA LEU A 178 6.89 6.52 -3.32
C LEU A 178 5.42 6.71 -2.98
N ASP A 179 5.05 6.82 -1.70
CA ASP A 179 3.67 7.09 -1.29
C ASP A 179 3.12 8.38 -1.92
N LYS A 180 3.95 9.45 -1.95
CA LYS A 180 3.56 10.71 -2.58
C LYS A 180 3.39 10.56 -4.09
N VAL A 181 4.24 9.79 -4.76
CA VAL A 181 4.12 9.51 -6.20
C VAL A 181 2.91 8.63 -6.51
N GLU A 182 2.58 7.65 -5.66
CA GLU A 182 1.36 6.85 -5.78
C GLU A 182 0.13 7.76 -5.76
N LEU A 183 0.03 8.66 -4.77
CA LEU A 183 -1.09 9.60 -4.65
C LEU A 183 -1.14 10.61 -5.80
N LEU A 184 -0.01 11.18 -6.22
CA LEU A 184 0.08 12.07 -7.39
C LEU A 184 -0.38 11.37 -8.66
N SER A 185 0.07 10.13 -8.88
CA SER A 185 -0.26 9.35 -10.07
C SER A 185 -1.74 8.98 -10.10
N LEU A 186 -2.33 8.64 -8.95
CA LEU A 186 -3.77 8.37 -8.82
C LEU A 186 -4.57 9.62 -9.20
N PHE A 187 -4.27 10.76 -8.58
CA PHE A 187 -5.01 12.00 -8.85
C PHE A 187 -4.78 12.52 -10.27
N ALA A 188 -3.56 12.45 -10.79
CA ALA A 188 -3.28 12.83 -12.18
C ALA A 188 -4.03 11.96 -13.19
N THR A 189 -4.23 10.67 -12.88
CA THR A 189 -5.03 9.77 -13.72
C THR A 189 -6.50 10.13 -13.73
N VAL A 190 -7.05 10.57 -12.59
CA VAL A 190 -8.49 10.87 -12.45
C VAL A 190 -8.82 12.32 -12.83
N PHE A 191 -7.99 13.28 -12.43
CA PHE A 191 -8.29 14.72 -12.53
C PHE A 191 -7.40 15.47 -13.53
N GLY A 192 -6.41 14.80 -14.11
CA GLY A 192 -5.41 15.42 -14.97
C GLY A 192 -4.23 16.02 -14.19
N VAL A 193 -3.13 16.20 -14.92
CA VAL A 193 -1.83 16.57 -14.36
C VAL A 193 -1.84 17.98 -13.76
N GLU A 194 -2.35 18.97 -14.50
CA GLU A 194 -2.30 20.38 -14.10
C GLU A 194 -3.03 20.63 -12.77
N ARG A 195 -4.26 20.09 -12.67
CA ARG A 195 -5.08 20.22 -11.46
C ARG A 195 -4.44 19.53 -10.25
N THR A 196 -3.85 18.35 -10.48
CA THR A 196 -3.16 17.60 -9.42
C THR A 196 -1.92 18.32 -8.93
N VAL A 197 -1.08 18.82 -9.83
CA VAL A 197 0.13 19.56 -9.46
C VAL A 197 -0.22 20.85 -8.73
N ALA A 198 -1.26 21.58 -9.14
CA ALA A 198 -1.73 22.77 -8.44
C ALA A 198 -2.14 22.45 -6.99
N ALA A 199 -2.95 21.40 -6.77
CA ALA A 199 -3.33 20.96 -5.42
C ALA A 199 -2.12 20.52 -4.57
N ALA A 200 -1.16 19.82 -5.19
CA ALA A 200 0.04 19.36 -4.53
C ALA A 200 1.00 20.51 -4.13
N ARG A 201 1.10 21.55 -4.95
CA ARG A 201 1.84 22.77 -4.61
C ARG A 201 1.31 23.44 -3.34
N GLU A 202 -0.01 23.54 -3.23
CA GLU A 202 -0.67 24.11 -2.04
C GLU A 202 -0.48 23.22 -0.79
N ALA A 203 -0.44 21.91 -0.96
CA ALA A 203 -0.37 20.96 0.15
C ALA A 203 1.08 20.69 0.62
N TRP A 204 2.03 20.57 -0.30
CA TRP A 204 3.41 20.14 -0.04
C TRP A 204 4.48 21.17 -0.39
N GLY A 205 4.18 22.14 -1.25
CA GLY A 205 5.12 23.15 -1.76
C GLY A 205 5.99 22.67 -2.92
N ASP A 206 6.55 23.65 -3.68
CA ASP A 206 7.33 23.41 -4.89
C ASP A 206 8.58 22.55 -4.64
N ALA A 207 9.31 22.83 -3.56
CA ALA A 207 10.53 22.08 -3.22
C ALA A 207 10.25 20.57 -3.03
N THR A 208 9.11 20.20 -2.43
CA THR A 208 8.73 18.79 -2.30
C THR A 208 8.48 18.17 -3.66
N LEU A 209 7.74 18.85 -4.54
CA LEU A 209 7.44 18.36 -5.88
C LEU A 209 8.71 18.14 -6.71
N ILE A 210 9.62 19.11 -6.70
CA ILE A 210 10.90 19.00 -7.40
C ILE A 210 11.68 17.75 -6.92
N ASN A 211 11.74 17.52 -5.60
CA ASN A 211 12.43 16.36 -5.03
C ASN A 211 11.74 15.01 -5.36
N LEU A 212 10.48 15.03 -5.78
CA LEU A 212 9.77 13.82 -6.20
C LEU A 212 10.01 13.44 -7.66
N ILE A 213 10.49 14.36 -8.52
CA ILE A 213 10.68 14.13 -9.96
C ILE A 213 11.46 12.85 -10.26
N PRO A 214 12.60 12.54 -9.59
CA PRO A 214 13.36 11.31 -9.83
C PRO A 214 12.56 10.01 -9.58
N PHE A 215 11.52 10.07 -8.74
CA PHE A 215 10.69 8.93 -8.36
C PHE A 215 9.44 8.77 -9.24
N VAL A 216 9.09 9.76 -10.08
CA VAL A 216 7.92 9.71 -10.98
C VAL A 216 8.22 8.77 -12.15
N GLN A 217 8.03 7.48 -11.92
CA GLN A 217 8.28 6.42 -12.91
C GLN A 217 7.27 5.28 -12.75
N LYS A 218 7.09 4.50 -13.83
CA LYS A 218 6.11 3.41 -13.89
C LYS A 218 6.24 2.39 -12.75
N ALA A 219 7.46 2.15 -12.26
CA ALA A 219 7.71 1.22 -11.17
C ALA A 219 7.11 1.68 -9.84
N ALA A 220 6.96 3.00 -9.64
CA ALA A 220 6.37 3.60 -8.44
C ALA A 220 4.83 3.63 -8.47
N VAL A 221 4.19 3.36 -9.61
CA VAL A 221 2.73 3.46 -9.73
C VAL A 221 2.08 2.10 -9.53
N PRO A 222 1.10 1.98 -8.60
CA PRO A 222 0.36 0.75 -8.36
C PRO A 222 -0.33 0.21 -9.63
N ALA A 223 -0.44 -1.11 -9.74
CA ALA A 223 -1.10 -1.75 -10.89
C ALA A 223 -2.58 -1.32 -11.01
N ALA A 224 -3.27 -1.18 -9.88
CA ALA A 224 -4.66 -0.73 -9.84
C ALA A 224 -4.83 0.69 -10.42
N THR A 225 -3.95 1.62 -10.07
CA THR A 225 -3.95 2.98 -10.67
C THR A 225 -3.70 2.94 -12.17
N ARG A 226 -2.77 2.08 -12.63
CA ARG A 226 -2.48 1.92 -14.07
C ARG A 226 -3.59 1.22 -14.87
N ALA A 227 -4.53 0.58 -14.21
CA ALA A 227 -5.71 -0.03 -14.81
C ALA A 227 -6.89 0.94 -14.97
N LEU A 228 -6.81 2.15 -14.40
CA LEU A 228 -7.88 3.15 -14.50
C LEU A 228 -8.03 3.67 -15.93
N PRO A 229 -9.26 3.99 -16.38
CA PRO A 229 -9.52 4.46 -17.75
C PRO A 229 -8.74 5.71 -18.16
N GLY A 230 -8.42 6.59 -17.20
CA GLY A 230 -7.64 7.82 -17.43
C GLY A 230 -6.13 7.61 -17.49
N TRP A 231 -5.64 6.39 -17.27
CA TRP A 231 -4.20 6.12 -17.33
C TRP A 231 -3.70 6.11 -18.78
N ASP A 232 -2.64 6.90 -19.02
CA ASP A 232 -1.90 6.91 -20.29
C ASP A 232 -0.39 6.77 -20.02
N LYS A 233 0.33 6.22 -20.97
CA LYS A 233 1.80 6.07 -20.91
C LYS A 233 2.53 7.41 -20.83
N THR A 234 1.94 8.46 -21.40
CA THR A 234 2.48 9.84 -21.43
C THR A 234 2.23 10.61 -20.14
N LEU A 235 1.29 10.13 -19.29
CA LEU A 235 0.89 10.81 -18.04
C LEU A 235 2.09 11.10 -17.12
N LEU A 236 2.99 10.14 -16.95
CA LEU A 236 4.17 10.33 -16.09
C LEU A 236 5.17 11.31 -16.70
N GLU A 237 5.28 11.36 -18.01
CA GLU A 237 6.13 12.33 -18.71
C GLU A 237 5.56 13.75 -18.55
N GLN A 238 4.25 13.91 -18.75
CA GLN A 238 3.55 15.16 -18.52
C GLN A 238 3.69 15.61 -17.07
N LEU A 239 3.50 14.69 -16.11
CA LEU A 239 3.65 14.98 -14.68
C LEU A 239 5.07 15.48 -14.36
N ARG A 240 6.11 14.77 -14.83
CA ARG A 240 7.50 15.23 -14.68
C ARG A 240 7.73 16.60 -15.29
N LYS A 241 7.24 16.82 -16.52
CA LYS A 241 7.40 18.10 -17.23
C LYS A 241 6.75 19.25 -16.47
N THR A 242 5.52 19.08 -15.99
CA THR A 242 4.80 20.10 -15.22
C THR A 242 5.51 20.37 -13.89
N MET A 243 6.02 19.33 -13.22
CA MET A 243 6.78 19.49 -11.97
C MET A 243 8.15 20.13 -12.22
N SER A 244 8.86 19.79 -13.30
CA SER A 244 10.16 20.38 -13.64
C SER A 244 10.05 21.87 -13.96
N ALA A 245 8.92 22.33 -14.49
CA ALA A 245 8.67 23.76 -14.72
C ALA A 245 8.60 24.59 -13.43
N LEU A 246 8.53 23.93 -12.25
CA LEU A 246 8.60 24.59 -10.94
C LEU A 246 10.05 24.78 -10.47
N ALA A 247 11.00 24.09 -11.07
CA ALA A 247 12.40 24.15 -10.69
C ALA A 247 13.11 25.36 -11.34
N PRO A 248 14.07 26.00 -10.65
CA PRO A 248 15.02 26.90 -11.29
C PRO A 248 15.79 26.21 -12.42
N GLU A 249 16.15 26.93 -13.49
CA GLU A 249 16.85 26.36 -14.67
C GLU A 249 18.09 25.54 -14.30
N GLU A 250 18.88 26.01 -13.34
CA GLU A 250 20.11 25.38 -12.86
C GLU A 250 19.87 23.98 -12.22
N VAL A 251 18.68 23.74 -11.66
CA VAL A 251 18.32 22.48 -10.99
C VAL A 251 17.67 21.50 -11.96
N SER A 252 16.96 22.02 -12.96
CA SER A 252 16.23 21.21 -13.94
C SER A 252 17.13 20.26 -14.75
N GLU A 253 18.37 20.67 -15.07
CA GLU A 253 19.34 19.89 -15.84
C GLU A 253 19.98 18.73 -15.04
N SER A 254 19.92 18.77 -13.69
CA SER A 254 20.60 17.81 -12.82
C SER A 254 19.69 16.69 -12.27
N LEU A 255 18.40 16.67 -12.61
CA LEU A 255 17.42 15.73 -12.08
C LEU A 255 17.50 14.35 -12.76
N GLU A 256 18.45 13.52 -12.35
CA GLU A 256 18.54 12.14 -12.80
C GLU A 256 17.47 11.23 -12.13
N GLN A 257 16.95 10.26 -12.90
CA GLN A 257 16.00 9.29 -12.37
C GLN A 257 16.70 8.31 -11.41
N VAL A 258 16.11 8.11 -10.24
CA VAL A 258 16.53 7.07 -9.30
C VAL A 258 16.18 5.70 -9.88
N THR A 259 17.15 4.77 -9.87
CA THR A 259 16.91 3.41 -10.39
C THR A 259 16.07 2.62 -9.39
N LEU A 260 14.75 2.53 -9.62
CA LEU A 260 13.81 1.78 -8.79
C LEU A 260 13.64 0.31 -9.24
N SER A 261 13.93 -0.01 -10.51
CA SER A 261 13.76 -1.36 -11.03
C SER A 261 15.08 -2.13 -11.01
N ARG A 262 15.08 -3.33 -10.41
CA ARG A 262 16.21 -4.27 -10.47
C ARG A 262 16.26 -5.07 -11.77
N PHE A 263 15.18 -5.09 -12.54
CA PHE A 263 15.14 -5.82 -13.80
C PHE A 263 15.92 -5.07 -14.88
N ASN A 264 17.15 -5.51 -15.08
CA ASN A 264 17.91 -5.25 -16.29
C ASN A 264 18.03 -6.56 -17.12
N ALA A 265 18.50 -6.47 -18.34
CA ALA A 265 18.62 -7.63 -19.23
C ALA A 265 19.46 -8.77 -18.59
N ARG A 266 20.48 -8.44 -17.79
CA ARG A 266 21.32 -9.43 -17.09
C ARG A 266 20.54 -10.18 -16.00
N SER A 267 19.70 -9.49 -15.22
CA SER A 267 18.87 -10.14 -14.19
C SER A 267 17.84 -11.05 -14.81
N PHE A 268 17.24 -10.65 -15.95
CA PHE A 268 16.32 -11.51 -16.69
C PHE A 268 16.99 -12.78 -17.20
N PHE A 269 18.19 -12.67 -17.80
CA PHE A 269 18.98 -13.81 -18.23
C PHE A 269 19.35 -14.75 -17.07
N ALA A 270 19.76 -14.21 -15.93
CA ALA A 270 20.11 -15.00 -14.75
C ALA A 270 18.91 -15.77 -14.19
N ILE A 271 17.73 -15.14 -14.08
CA ILE A 271 16.49 -15.79 -13.66
C ILE A 271 16.07 -16.87 -14.64
N THR A 272 16.12 -16.59 -15.93
CA THR A 272 15.77 -17.57 -16.98
C THR A 272 16.69 -18.79 -16.92
N LEU A 273 18.01 -18.58 -16.78
CA LEU A 273 19.00 -19.66 -16.59
C LEU A 273 18.71 -20.48 -15.33
N LEU A 274 18.37 -19.83 -14.22
CA LEU A 274 18.01 -20.50 -12.96
C LEU A 274 16.76 -21.37 -13.14
N VAL A 275 15.71 -20.84 -13.79
CA VAL A 275 14.47 -21.59 -14.06
C VAL A 275 14.75 -22.81 -14.94
N ILE A 276 15.56 -22.65 -15.99
CA ILE A 276 15.98 -23.77 -16.87
C ILE A 276 16.77 -24.80 -16.05
N ALA A 277 17.74 -24.38 -15.23
CA ALA A 277 18.55 -25.28 -14.42
C ALA A 277 17.69 -26.09 -13.42
N VAL A 278 16.74 -25.42 -12.74
CA VAL A 278 15.79 -26.08 -11.85
C VAL A 278 14.89 -27.05 -12.64
N GLY A 279 14.40 -26.66 -13.82
CA GLY A 279 13.61 -27.53 -14.68
C GLY A 279 14.37 -28.78 -15.10
N VAL A 280 15.64 -28.65 -15.49
CA VAL A 280 16.51 -29.80 -15.86
C VAL A 280 16.72 -30.73 -14.66
N VAL A 281 16.98 -30.18 -13.47
CA VAL A 281 17.13 -30.99 -12.23
C VAL A 281 15.84 -31.74 -11.93
N LEU A 282 14.69 -31.09 -11.99
CA LEU A 282 13.39 -31.73 -11.73
C LEU A 282 13.06 -32.83 -12.76
N THR A 283 13.47 -32.68 -14.01
CA THR A 283 13.24 -33.72 -15.04
C THR A 283 14.16 -34.94 -14.86
N GLN A 284 15.31 -34.76 -14.20
CA GLN A 284 16.26 -35.88 -13.92
C GLN A 284 15.92 -36.60 -12.61
N MET A 285 15.16 -35.99 -11.71
CA MET A 285 14.68 -36.63 -10.48
C MET A 285 13.54 -37.60 -10.80
N LYS A 286 13.71 -38.88 -10.48
CA LYS A 286 12.65 -39.88 -10.65
C LYS A 286 11.47 -39.55 -9.73
N PRO A 287 10.22 -39.59 -10.21
CA PRO A 287 9.05 -39.21 -9.39
C PRO A 287 8.92 -39.96 -8.06
N ASN A 288 9.47 -41.16 -7.98
CA ASN A 288 9.42 -42.02 -6.77
C ASN A 288 10.37 -41.59 -5.65
N GLU A 289 11.29 -40.66 -5.87
CA GLU A 289 12.22 -40.14 -4.84
C GLU A 289 11.67 -38.83 -4.22
N MET A 290 10.78 -38.12 -4.93
CA MET A 290 10.17 -36.88 -4.43
C MET A 290 9.11 -37.12 -3.33
N ILE A 291 8.57 -38.34 -3.19
CA ILE A 291 7.55 -38.69 -2.20
C ILE A 291 8.20 -39.22 -0.89
N LYS A 292 9.52 -39.46 -0.88
CA LYS A 292 10.25 -40.00 0.28
C LYS A 292 11.10 -38.99 1.03
N ALA A 293 11.16 -37.73 0.59
CA ALA A 293 11.82 -36.61 1.25
C ALA A 293 10.77 -35.64 1.85
#